data_4e84821ee9739c8cd9fd9d773e1c56cb
#
_entry.id   4e84821ee9739c8cd9fd9d773e1c56cb
#
_cell.length_a   1.000
_cell.length_b   1.000
_cell.length_c   1.000
_cell.angle_alpha   90.00
_cell.angle_beta   90.00
_cell.angle_gamma   90.00
#
_symmetry.space_group_name_H-M   'P 1'
#
loop_
_entity.id
_entity.type
_entity.pdbx_description
1 polymer ?
#
loop_
_entity_poly.entity_id
_entity_poly.type
_entity_poly.pdbx_seq_one_letter_code
_entity_poly.pdbx_strand_id
1 'polypeptide(L)' 'NMQQAARVSDHTAFFLSDGGPGHMVEFAPTNEIFSRPKDKRTEDYVTGRFG' A
#
# COMPACT_ATOMS: atom_id res chain seq x y z
N ASN A 1 -1.10 -6.49 12.78
CA ASN A 1 -0.79 -6.09 11.44
C ASN A 1 -1.02 -4.61 11.29
N MET A 2 -0.21 -3.99 10.50
CA MET A 2 -0.15 -2.54 10.47
C MET A 2 -0.13 -2.03 9.04
N GLN A 3 -1.09 -2.44 8.28
CA GLN A 3 -1.21 -1.97 6.92
C GLN A 3 -2.08 -0.74 6.88
N GLN A 4 -1.57 0.31 6.28
CA GLN A 4 -2.27 1.57 6.19
C GLN A 4 -2.12 2.12 4.79
N ALA A 5 -3.14 2.78 4.33
CA ALA A 5 -3.11 3.54 3.10
C ALA A 5 -3.65 4.92 3.39
N ALA A 6 -2.92 5.93 2.98
CA ALA A 6 -3.33 7.30 3.15
C ALA A 6 -3.43 7.95 1.79
N ARG A 7 -4.49 8.72 1.58
CA ARG A 7 -4.71 9.38 0.32
C ARG A 7 -4.32 10.84 0.42
N VAL A 8 -3.50 11.27 -0.53
CA VAL A 8 -3.08 12.67 -0.61
C VAL A 8 -3.40 13.15 -2.01
N SER A 9 -4.39 14.04 -2.14
CA SER A 9 -4.88 14.46 -3.44
C SER A 9 -5.32 13.24 -4.23
N ASP A 10 -4.74 13.05 -5.42
CA ASP A 10 -5.07 11.91 -6.28
C ASP A 10 -4.05 10.80 -6.13
N HIS A 11 -3.23 10.85 -5.11
CA HIS A 11 -2.20 9.85 -4.87
C HIS A 11 -2.49 9.11 -3.59
N THR A 12 -2.00 7.89 -3.50
CA THR A 12 -2.14 7.07 -2.31
C THR A 12 -0.78 6.57 -1.88
N ALA A 13 -0.52 6.66 -0.60
CA ALA A 13 0.70 6.11 0.00
C ALA A 13 0.31 4.85 0.76
N PHE A 14 1.01 3.76 0.52
CA PHE A 14 0.78 2.50 1.20
C PHE A 14 1.88 2.28 2.21
N PHE A 15 1.51 2.11 3.46
CA PHE A 15 2.44 1.92 4.55
C PHE A 15 2.31 0.52 5.13
N LEU A 16 3.40 -0.02 5.61
CA LEU A 16 3.42 -1.34 6.20
C LEU A 16 4.32 -1.34 7.41
N SER A 17 3.93 -2.06 8.44
CA SER A 17 4.75 -2.22 9.64
C SER A 17 5.00 -3.70 9.85
N ASP A 18 6.27 -4.08 9.83
CA ASP A 18 6.70 -5.47 9.97
C ASP A 18 7.25 -5.73 11.36
N GLY A 19 6.47 -5.43 12.37
CA GLY A 19 6.95 -5.61 13.73
C GLY A 19 7.87 -4.50 14.16
N GLY A 20 7.81 -3.37 13.49
CA GLY A 20 8.57 -2.18 13.84
C GLY A 20 7.83 -0.96 13.38
N PRO A 21 8.49 0.19 13.29
CA PRO A 21 7.84 1.40 12.80
C PRO A 21 7.36 1.20 11.38
N GLY A 22 6.23 1.78 11.06
CA GLY A 22 5.70 1.70 9.71
C GLY A 22 6.60 2.41 8.72
N HIS A 23 6.62 1.95 7.49
CA HIS A 23 7.38 2.60 6.45
C HIS A 23 6.57 2.59 5.17
N MET A 24 6.86 3.54 4.30
CA MET A 24 6.15 3.65 3.04
C MET A 24 6.67 2.61 2.07
N VAL A 25 5.76 1.81 1.55
CA VAL A 25 6.09 0.76 0.61
C VAL A 25 5.94 1.26 -0.82
N GLU A 26 4.88 2.03 -1.07
CA GLU A 26 4.62 2.48 -2.42
C GLU A 26 3.83 3.78 -2.37
N PHE A 27 4.11 4.66 -3.32
CA PHE A 27 3.38 5.91 -3.48
C PHE A 27 3.15 6.13 -4.96
N ALA A 28 1.89 6.27 -5.34
CA ALA A 28 1.55 6.37 -6.75
C ALA A 28 0.15 6.95 -6.89
N PRO A 29 -0.24 7.34 -8.10
CA PRO A 29 -1.63 7.75 -8.32
C PRO A 29 -2.59 6.69 -7.80
N THR A 30 -3.67 7.14 -7.19
CA THR A 30 -4.59 6.24 -6.50
C THR A 30 -5.09 5.13 -7.41
N ASN A 31 -5.43 5.46 -8.65
CA ASN A 31 -5.95 4.44 -9.55
C ASN A 31 -4.90 3.39 -9.88
N GLU A 32 -3.61 3.75 -9.84
CA GLU A 32 -2.57 2.77 -10.11
C GLU A 32 -2.30 1.89 -8.91
N ILE A 33 -2.41 2.45 -7.72
CA ILE A 33 -2.23 1.65 -6.51
C ILE A 33 -3.25 0.50 -6.50
N PHE A 34 -4.47 0.78 -6.90
CA PHE A 34 -5.53 -0.22 -6.79
C PHE A 34 -5.70 -1.07 -8.05
N SER A 35 -5.11 -0.67 -9.16
CA SER A 35 -5.25 -1.45 -10.38
C SER A 35 -3.94 -2.08 -10.84
N ARG A 36 -2.80 -1.42 -10.62
CA ARG A 36 -1.50 -1.92 -11.06
C ARG A 36 -0.41 -1.57 -10.08
N PRO A 37 -0.51 -2.07 -8.85
CA PRO A 37 0.54 -1.80 -7.87
C PRO A 37 1.86 -2.41 -8.33
N LYS A 38 2.95 -1.74 -8.02
CA LYS A 38 4.27 -2.18 -8.44
C LYS A 38 4.95 -3.05 -7.40
N ASP A 39 4.57 -2.89 -6.14
CA ASP A 39 5.17 -3.68 -5.07
C ASP A 39 4.25 -4.86 -4.76
N LYS A 40 4.85 -6.03 -4.61
CA LYS A 40 4.10 -7.25 -4.36
C LYS A 40 3.27 -7.13 -3.09
N ARG A 41 3.79 -6.45 -2.08
CA ARG A 41 3.05 -6.30 -0.82
C ARG A 41 1.83 -5.43 -0.99
N THR A 42 1.94 -4.39 -1.83
CA THR A 42 0.78 -3.57 -2.16
C THR A 42 -0.24 -4.39 -2.92
N GLU A 43 0.23 -5.19 -3.86
CA GLU A 43 -0.65 -6.03 -4.64
C GLU A 43 -1.41 -7.00 -3.74
N ASP A 44 -0.71 -7.61 -2.80
CA ASP A 44 -1.35 -8.55 -1.88
C ASP A 44 -2.42 -7.85 -1.03
N TYR A 45 -2.13 -6.63 -0.60
CA TYR A 45 -3.08 -5.88 0.18
C TYR A 45 -4.32 -5.55 -0.62
N VAL A 46 -4.12 -5.06 -1.83
CA VAL A 46 -5.22 -4.61 -2.67
C VAL A 46 -6.09 -5.79 -3.10
N THR A 47 -5.48 -6.92 -3.35
CA THR A 47 -6.25 -8.09 -3.80
C THR A 47 -6.73 -8.94 -2.63
N GLY A 48 -6.35 -8.61 -1.41
CA GLY A 48 -6.78 -9.36 -0.24
C GLY A 48 -6.09 -10.70 -0.07
N ARG A 49 -4.89 -10.82 -0.58
CA ARG A 49 -4.16 -12.09 -0.56
C ARG A 49 -3.17 -12.20 0.57
N PHE A 50 -3.38 -11.49 1.62
CA PHE A 50 -2.47 -11.60 2.75
C PHE A 50 -3.08 -12.51 3.80
N GLY A 51 -2.25 -13.16 4.52
CA GLY A 51 -2.78 -14.00 5.60
C GLY A 51 -2.30 -15.36 5.57
#